data_dd9ad4955d15b8a8981ed831db0cc655
#
_entry.id   dd9ad4955d15b8a8981ed831db0cc655
#
_cell.length_a   1.000
_cell.length_b   1.000
_cell.length_c   1.000
_cell.angle_alpha   90.00
_cell.angle_beta   90.00
_cell.angle_gamma   90.00
#
_symmetry.space_group_name_H-M   'P 1'
#
loop_
_entity.id
_entity.type
_entity.pdbx_description
1 polymer ?
#
loop_
_entity_poly.entity_id
_entity_poly.type
_entity_poly.pdbx_seq_one_letter_code
_entity_poly.pdbx_strand_id
1 'polypeptide(L)'
;MSRDSTASLPTGLGRRDFLAAASVGLSGGLAGCTSVFAAESNQVNIAGSSTVFPVTEAIASSFSERNPTINLSLSKTGTGGGFGNFFCAGRTDINNASRAIADAEVEQCGTNDVTPLEFPIATDALTVVANPGADWVDCLTVEQLQEIWQADGARRWSDIDEEWPDQEFELYGAATTSGTFDYFNEAVLGEELNHRSDYYATERDRTIVQGVQGSEAALGYFGFSYYSENPGSIKAIPIDDGDGCVEPSIETAMSGEYTPLSRPLFIYVAKESLTKPAVRDFVRFYMERAATDLVSEVGYVPITEEQRDENLEKLDTAIEEVTE
;
A
#
# COMPACT_ATOMS: atom_id res chain seq x y z
N MET A 1 -61.08 -36.71 3.87
CA MET A 1 -60.45 -37.92 4.39
C MET A 1 -59.03 -37.48 4.75
N SER A 2 -58.85 -36.89 5.90
CA SER A 2 -58.50 -37.45 7.23
C SER A 2 -57.25 -38.33 7.22
N ARG A 3 -56.15 -37.80 7.76
CA ARG A 3 -55.60 -38.29 9.01
C ARG A 3 -54.39 -37.44 9.46
N ASP A 4 -54.59 -36.76 10.59
CA ASP A 4 -53.59 -36.27 11.51
C ASP A 4 -52.66 -37.40 11.99
N SER A 5 -51.40 -37.08 12.22
CA SER A 5 -50.57 -37.82 13.16
C SER A 5 -49.56 -36.86 13.79
N THR A 6 -49.97 -36.34 14.93
CA THR A 6 -49.15 -35.70 15.95
C THR A 6 -48.26 -36.73 16.62
N ALA A 7 -46.95 -36.51 16.62
CA ALA A 7 -45.99 -37.20 17.48
C ALA A 7 -45.38 -36.21 18.50
N SER A 8 -45.75 -36.46 19.75
CA SER A 8 -45.32 -35.75 20.95
C SER A 8 -43.84 -35.98 21.31
N LEU A 9 -43.15 -34.90 21.68
CA LEU A 9 -41.83 -34.91 22.32
C LEU A 9 -41.91 -35.31 23.81
N PRO A 10 -40.99 -36.12 24.33
CA PRO A 10 -40.87 -36.33 25.77
C PRO A 10 -40.03 -35.20 26.45
N THR A 11 -40.63 -34.59 27.42
CA THR A 11 -40.05 -33.67 28.39
C THR A 11 -39.26 -34.42 29.49
N GLY A 12 -38.06 -33.91 29.83
CA GLY A 12 -37.52 -34.08 31.17
C GLY A 12 -36.21 -34.88 31.28
N LEU A 13 -35.09 -34.16 31.20
CA LEU A 13 -33.86 -34.60 31.86
C LEU A 13 -33.42 -33.51 32.85
N GLY A 14 -33.47 -33.86 34.12
CA GLY A 14 -33.22 -32.97 35.22
C GLY A 14 -31.74 -32.69 35.43
N ARG A 15 -31.47 -31.49 35.97
CA ARG A 15 -30.15 -30.90 36.29
C ARG A 15 -29.32 -31.62 37.40
N ARG A 16 -29.54 -32.89 37.68
CA ARG A 16 -28.95 -33.61 38.83
C ARG A 16 -28.04 -34.79 38.49
N ASP A 17 -27.87 -35.17 37.22
CA ASP A 17 -27.06 -36.34 36.85
C ASP A 17 -25.66 -36.01 36.29
N PHE A 18 -25.12 -34.84 36.55
CA PHE A 18 -23.80 -34.40 36.09
C PHE A 18 -22.67 -34.39 37.16
N LEU A 19 -22.92 -35.04 38.32
CA LEU A 19 -21.96 -35.04 39.43
C LEU A 19 -21.57 -36.47 39.91
N ALA A 20 -21.23 -37.38 39.00
CA ALA A 20 -20.64 -38.66 39.38
C ALA A 20 -19.82 -39.28 38.28
N ALA A 21 -18.68 -38.65 37.89
CA ALA A 21 -17.57 -39.32 37.16
C ALA A 21 -16.32 -38.47 37.24
N ALA A 22 -15.80 -38.22 38.42
CA ALA A 22 -14.51 -37.57 38.63
C ALA A 22 -13.71 -38.42 39.64
N SER A 23 -13.06 -39.47 39.16
CA SER A 23 -11.85 -40.04 39.78
C SER A 23 -11.43 -41.24 38.94
N VAL A 24 -10.38 -41.12 38.17
CA VAL A 24 -9.25 -42.05 37.88
C VAL A 24 -8.51 -41.47 36.66
N GLY A 25 -7.21 -41.14 36.86
CA GLY A 25 -6.33 -40.84 35.69
C GLY A 25 -5.39 -39.66 35.87
N LEU A 26 -4.71 -39.52 37.00
CA LEU A 26 -3.51 -38.69 37.10
C LEU A 26 -2.30 -39.47 36.64
N SER A 27 -2.00 -39.50 35.32
CA SER A 27 -0.66 -39.83 34.81
C SER A 27 -0.69 -39.64 33.26
N GLY A 28 -0.06 -38.58 32.77
CA GLY A 28 0.20 -38.40 31.32
C GLY A 28 -0.30 -37.05 30.78
N GLY A 29 0.49 -36.01 30.89
CA GLY A 29 0.12 -34.79 30.25
C GLY A 29 1.05 -33.58 30.42
N LEU A 30 2.35 -33.77 30.17
CA LEU A 30 3.30 -32.67 29.97
C LEU A 30 3.60 -32.45 28.46
N ALA A 31 2.63 -32.72 27.59
CA ALA A 31 2.81 -32.59 26.13
C ALA A 31 1.95 -31.48 25.50
N GLY A 32 1.30 -30.64 26.31
CA GLY A 32 0.35 -29.62 25.79
C GLY A 32 0.88 -28.20 25.66
N CYS A 33 2.04 -27.86 26.23
CA CYS A 33 2.52 -26.46 26.24
C CYS A 33 3.48 -26.08 25.12
N THR A 34 3.99 -27.04 24.35
CA THR A 34 4.94 -26.74 23.25
C THR A 34 4.25 -26.35 21.94
N SER A 35 2.99 -26.70 21.73
CA SER A 35 2.29 -26.41 20.48
C SER A 35 1.81 -24.96 20.37
N VAL A 36 1.55 -24.27 21.49
CA VAL A 36 1.10 -22.86 21.47
C VAL A 36 2.27 -21.94 21.14
N PHE A 37 3.45 -22.17 21.74
CA PHE A 37 4.65 -21.39 21.42
C PHE A 37 5.15 -21.63 20.00
N ALA A 38 5.02 -22.85 19.46
CA ALA A 38 5.39 -23.13 18.07
C ALA A 38 4.41 -22.50 17.04
N ALA A 39 3.14 -22.30 17.42
CA ALA A 39 2.17 -21.64 16.57
C ALA A 39 2.42 -20.12 16.48
N GLU A 40 2.81 -19.46 17.57
CA GLU A 40 3.17 -18.05 17.57
C GLU A 40 4.49 -17.76 16.84
N SER A 41 5.46 -18.66 16.90
CA SER A 41 6.75 -18.50 16.21
C SER A 41 6.65 -18.57 14.68
N ASN A 42 5.59 -19.17 14.15
CA ASN A 42 5.35 -19.34 12.72
C ASN A 42 4.30 -18.37 12.15
N GLN A 43 3.92 -17.35 12.90
CA GLN A 43 2.97 -16.32 12.44
C GLN A 43 3.64 -14.98 12.28
N VAL A 44 3.37 -14.31 11.15
CA VAL A 44 3.75 -12.92 10.86
C VAL A 44 2.48 -12.09 10.69
N ASN A 45 2.31 -11.07 11.52
CA ASN A 45 1.16 -10.18 11.49
C ASN A 45 1.57 -8.85 10.88
N ILE A 46 0.84 -8.41 9.86
CA ILE A 46 1.12 -7.22 9.08
C ILE A 46 -0.12 -6.34 9.04
N ALA A 47 0.02 -5.06 9.35
CA ALA A 47 -1.05 -4.08 9.22
C ALA A 47 -0.52 -2.83 8.50
N GLY A 48 -1.39 -1.86 8.20
CA GLY A 48 -0.96 -0.54 7.73
C GLY A 48 -1.58 -0.11 6.40
N SER A 49 -0.79 0.62 5.63
CA SER A 49 -1.17 1.32 4.40
C SER A 49 -1.90 0.44 3.39
N SER A 50 -3.02 0.93 2.87
CA SER A 50 -3.73 0.33 1.74
C SER A 50 -2.94 0.45 0.43
N THR A 51 -2.14 1.51 0.29
CA THR A 51 -1.24 1.72 -0.86
C THR A 51 -0.15 0.66 -0.93
N VAL A 52 0.50 0.34 0.20
CA VAL A 52 1.59 -0.68 0.25
C VAL A 52 1.03 -2.10 0.21
N PHE A 53 -0.24 -2.29 0.56
CA PHE A 53 -0.86 -3.61 0.65
C PHE A 53 -0.70 -4.47 -0.61
N PRO A 54 -0.90 -3.98 -1.85
CA PRO A 54 -0.77 -4.81 -3.07
C PRO A 54 0.64 -5.41 -3.23
N VAL A 55 1.70 -4.63 -2.95
CA VAL A 55 3.10 -5.14 -2.98
C VAL A 55 3.29 -6.21 -1.92
N THR A 56 2.86 -5.91 -0.69
CA THR A 56 2.97 -6.87 0.42
C THR A 56 2.19 -8.16 0.12
N GLU A 57 1.00 -8.07 -0.47
CA GLU A 57 0.19 -9.24 -0.85
C GLU A 57 0.86 -10.09 -1.93
N ALA A 58 1.43 -9.46 -2.98
CA ALA A 58 2.14 -10.15 -4.05
C ALA A 58 3.39 -10.88 -3.50
N ILE A 59 4.19 -10.21 -2.67
CA ILE A 59 5.37 -10.79 -2.02
C ILE A 59 4.97 -11.91 -1.05
N ALA A 60 3.92 -11.69 -0.23
CA ALA A 60 3.40 -12.68 0.71
C ALA A 60 2.88 -13.94 0.00
N SER A 61 2.21 -13.79 -1.14
CA SER A 61 1.77 -14.92 -1.97
C SER A 61 2.96 -15.75 -2.45
N SER A 62 3.97 -15.08 -3.04
CA SER A 62 5.20 -15.73 -3.52
C SER A 62 6.01 -16.40 -2.38
N PHE A 63 5.99 -15.80 -1.18
CA PHE A 63 6.64 -16.38 0.01
C PHE A 63 5.93 -17.63 0.51
N SER A 64 4.59 -17.60 0.59
CA SER A 64 3.76 -18.68 1.11
C SER A 64 3.85 -19.95 0.28
N GLU A 65 4.05 -19.84 -1.05
CA GLU A 65 4.28 -20.98 -1.94
C GLU A 65 5.54 -21.77 -1.56
N ARG A 66 6.56 -21.08 -1.04
CA ARG A 66 7.87 -21.67 -0.66
C ARG A 66 7.93 -22.05 0.82
N ASN A 67 7.10 -21.41 1.64
CA ASN A 67 7.12 -21.55 3.10
C ASN A 67 5.70 -21.86 3.65
N PRO A 68 5.09 -23.01 3.29
CA PRO A 68 3.70 -23.32 3.60
C PRO A 68 3.39 -23.51 5.10
N THR A 69 4.41 -23.55 5.94
CA THR A 69 4.27 -23.69 7.41
C THR A 69 4.23 -22.34 8.12
N ILE A 70 4.55 -21.22 7.43
CA ILE A 70 4.49 -19.88 7.97
C ILE A 70 3.16 -19.24 7.58
N ASN A 71 2.44 -18.71 8.56
CA ASN A 71 1.16 -18.04 8.35
C ASN A 71 1.36 -16.53 8.29
N LEU A 72 0.95 -15.90 7.19
CA LEU A 72 0.95 -14.45 7.04
C LEU A 72 -0.47 -13.92 7.22
N SER A 73 -0.64 -12.91 8.09
CA SER A 73 -1.91 -12.22 8.30
C SER A 73 -1.77 -10.75 7.91
N LEU A 74 -2.50 -10.33 6.88
CA LEU A 74 -2.44 -8.98 6.33
C LEU A 74 -3.74 -8.23 6.60
N SER A 75 -3.64 -6.97 7.06
CA SER A 75 -4.77 -6.11 7.36
C SER A 75 -4.58 -4.70 6.82
N LYS A 76 -5.56 -4.18 6.08
CA LYS A 76 -5.60 -2.79 5.62
C LYS A 76 -6.17 -1.91 6.74
N THR A 77 -5.34 -1.07 7.33
CA THR A 77 -5.72 -0.21 8.47
C THR A 77 -5.37 1.26 8.27
N GLY A 78 -4.78 1.58 7.10
CA GLY A 78 -4.12 2.86 6.85
C GLY A 78 -2.77 2.96 7.59
N THR A 79 -1.86 3.83 7.13
CA THR A 79 -0.53 4.02 7.73
C THR A 79 -0.61 4.36 9.22
N GLY A 80 -1.30 5.44 9.57
CA GLY A 80 -1.42 5.90 10.96
C GLY A 80 -2.25 4.96 11.83
N GLY A 81 -3.33 4.37 11.28
CA GLY A 81 -4.12 3.34 11.98
C GLY A 81 -3.31 2.10 12.30
N GLY A 82 -2.42 1.71 11.38
CA GLY A 82 -1.48 0.62 11.56
C GLY A 82 -0.47 0.91 12.68
N PHE A 83 0.18 2.07 12.65
CA PHE A 83 1.10 2.47 13.73
C PHE A 83 0.38 2.57 15.06
N GLY A 84 -0.66 3.40 15.17
CA GLY A 84 -1.27 3.75 16.45
C GLY A 84 -2.02 2.61 17.13
N ASN A 85 -2.73 1.77 16.36
CA ASN A 85 -3.62 0.75 16.94
C ASN A 85 -3.01 -0.66 16.99
N PHE A 86 -1.97 -0.93 16.17
CA PHE A 86 -1.45 -2.28 16.00
C PHE A 86 0.05 -2.36 16.26
N PHE A 87 0.87 -1.68 15.47
CA PHE A 87 2.31 -1.82 15.48
C PHE A 87 2.93 -1.30 16.79
N CYS A 88 2.73 -0.02 17.11
CA CYS A 88 3.25 0.56 18.35
C CYS A 88 2.57 0.01 19.61
N ALA A 89 1.46 -0.72 19.47
CA ALA A 89 0.84 -1.48 20.55
C ALA A 89 1.38 -2.92 20.70
N GLY A 90 2.41 -3.30 19.89
CA GLY A 90 3.03 -4.62 19.92
C GLY A 90 2.12 -5.76 19.40
N ARG A 91 1.09 -5.44 18.60
CA ARG A 91 0.12 -6.42 18.08
C ARG A 91 0.45 -6.96 16.71
N THR A 92 1.27 -6.25 15.94
CA THR A 92 1.76 -6.67 14.63
C THR A 92 3.27 -6.60 14.57
N ASP A 93 3.85 -7.46 13.76
CA ASP A 93 5.29 -7.57 13.54
C ASP A 93 5.79 -6.52 12.54
N ILE A 94 4.91 -6.18 11.59
CA ILE A 94 5.22 -5.27 10.49
C ILE A 94 4.08 -4.26 10.32
N ASN A 95 4.44 -3.01 10.02
CA ASN A 95 3.53 -1.97 9.56
C ASN A 95 3.89 -1.51 8.15
N ASN A 96 2.94 -1.61 7.23
CA ASN A 96 3.05 -1.00 5.91
C ASN A 96 2.82 0.51 6.00
N ALA A 97 3.65 1.33 5.37
CA ALA A 97 3.54 2.78 5.45
C ALA A 97 3.79 3.46 4.10
N SER A 98 2.96 4.42 3.75
CA SER A 98 3.08 5.26 2.56
C SER A 98 3.64 6.66 2.87
N ARG A 99 4.19 6.82 4.05
CA ARG A 99 4.97 7.96 4.54
C ARG A 99 5.93 7.50 5.63
N ALA A 100 6.91 8.34 5.96
CA ALA A 100 7.72 8.11 7.14
C ALA A 100 6.87 8.10 8.43
N ILE A 101 7.35 7.35 9.43
CA ILE A 101 6.76 7.33 10.77
C ILE A 101 6.84 8.74 11.38
N ALA A 102 5.76 9.22 11.99
CA ALA A 102 5.76 10.53 12.63
C ALA A 102 6.39 10.47 14.04
N ASP A 103 6.93 11.61 14.51
CA ASP A 103 7.57 11.71 15.84
C ASP A 103 6.66 11.22 16.97
N ALA A 104 5.36 11.56 16.93
CA ALA A 104 4.38 11.11 17.91
C ALA A 104 4.16 9.58 17.87
N GLU A 105 4.27 8.96 16.71
CA GLU A 105 4.17 7.50 16.55
C GLU A 105 5.44 6.82 17.08
N VAL A 106 6.62 7.42 16.85
CA VAL A 106 7.89 6.94 17.44
C VAL A 106 7.83 6.98 18.97
N GLU A 107 7.34 8.08 19.56
CA GLU A 107 7.17 8.22 21.00
C GLU A 107 6.18 7.16 21.55
N GLN A 108 5.06 6.95 20.85
CA GLN A 108 4.09 5.92 21.21
C GLN A 108 4.69 4.51 21.16
N CYS A 109 5.46 4.17 20.12
CA CYS A 109 6.16 2.89 20.01
C CYS A 109 7.12 2.69 21.20
N GLY A 110 7.93 3.70 21.53
CA GLY A 110 8.87 3.65 22.64
C GLY A 110 8.20 3.44 24.01
N THR A 111 6.97 3.97 24.20
CA THR A 111 6.19 3.76 25.43
C THR A 111 5.79 2.30 25.64
N ASN A 112 5.73 1.51 24.56
CA ASN A 112 5.35 0.09 24.59
C ASN A 112 6.54 -0.84 24.29
N ASP A 113 7.77 -0.37 24.41
CA ASP A 113 8.99 -1.13 24.14
C ASP A 113 9.05 -1.71 22.70
N VAL A 114 8.48 -0.99 21.72
CA VAL A 114 8.56 -1.33 20.29
C VAL A 114 9.57 -0.42 19.61
N THR A 115 10.58 -1.01 18.97
CA THR A 115 11.60 -0.30 18.21
C THR A 115 11.33 -0.44 16.71
N PRO A 116 10.86 0.63 16.02
CA PRO A 116 10.57 0.57 14.60
C PRO A 116 11.86 0.57 13.76
N LEU A 117 12.02 -0.45 12.92
CA LEU A 117 13.06 -0.50 11.88
C LEU A 117 12.42 -0.19 10.55
N GLU A 118 12.80 0.94 9.97
CA GLU A 118 12.32 1.41 8.66
C GLU A 118 13.05 0.72 7.52
N PHE A 119 12.31 0.26 6.52
CA PHE A 119 12.86 -0.27 5.26
C PHE A 119 12.08 0.32 4.08
N PRO A 120 12.70 1.13 3.22
CA PRO A 120 12.12 1.51 1.94
C PRO A 120 11.99 0.27 1.05
N ILE A 121 10.83 0.12 0.39
CA ILE A 121 10.51 -1.10 -0.37
C ILE A 121 10.07 -0.81 -1.82
N ALA A 122 9.66 0.40 -2.12
CA ALA A 122 9.23 0.83 -3.44
C ALA A 122 9.08 2.36 -3.46
N THR A 123 8.91 2.93 -4.64
CA THR A 123 8.43 4.30 -4.80
C THR A 123 7.08 4.28 -5.52
N ASP A 124 6.08 4.92 -4.93
CA ASP A 124 4.81 5.23 -5.57
C ASP A 124 4.99 6.54 -6.34
N ALA A 125 4.72 6.52 -7.64
CA ALA A 125 4.82 7.70 -8.49
C ALA A 125 3.65 7.74 -9.48
N LEU A 126 3.12 8.94 -9.69
CA LEU A 126 2.07 9.23 -10.65
C LEU A 126 2.65 9.98 -11.84
N THR A 127 2.01 9.85 -13.00
CA THR A 127 2.38 10.60 -14.19
C THR A 127 1.16 11.33 -14.71
N VAL A 128 1.29 12.63 -14.91
CA VAL A 128 0.33 13.45 -15.65
C VAL A 128 0.70 13.40 -17.12
N VAL A 129 -0.27 13.13 -17.97
CA VAL A 129 -0.03 12.90 -19.40
C VAL A 129 -1.01 13.69 -20.26
N ALA A 130 -0.51 14.14 -21.41
CA ALA A 130 -1.31 14.80 -22.46
C ALA A 130 -1.09 14.11 -23.81
N ASN A 131 -1.91 14.49 -24.80
CA ASN A 131 -1.71 14.10 -26.18
C ASN A 131 -0.39 14.66 -26.69
N PRO A 132 0.40 13.91 -27.50
CA PRO A 132 1.64 14.44 -28.08
C PRO A 132 1.47 15.67 -28.95
N GLY A 133 0.25 15.92 -29.48
CA GLY A 133 -0.09 17.13 -30.24
C GLY A 133 -0.44 18.35 -29.38
N ALA A 134 -0.53 18.21 -28.05
CA ALA A 134 -0.74 19.33 -27.12
C ALA A 134 0.58 20.09 -26.89
N ASP A 135 1.03 20.82 -27.92
CA ASP A 135 2.30 21.54 -27.92
C ASP A 135 2.30 22.80 -27.05
N TRP A 136 1.14 23.22 -26.53
CA TRP A 136 0.97 24.41 -25.71
C TRP A 136 1.27 24.19 -24.23
N VAL A 137 1.28 22.94 -23.75
CA VAL A 137 1.54 22.61 -22.35
C VAL A 137 2.87 21.88 -22.20
N ASP A 138 3.89 22.56 -21.71
CA ASP A 138 5.23 21.98 -21.51
C ASP A 138 5.50 21.64 -20.03
N CYS A 139 4.72 22.23 -19.11
CA CYS A 139 4.81 22.01 -17.68
C CYS A 139 3.49 22.40 -17.03
N LEU A 140 3.16 21.81 -15.89
CA LEU A 140 2.04 22.23 -15.04
C LEU A 140 2.53 22.44 -13.61
N THR A 141 2.07 23.52 -12.98
CA THR A 141 2.27 23.68 -11.54
C THR A 141 1.28 22.84 -10.75
N VAL A 142 1.57 22.61 -9.47
CA VAL A 142 0.64 21.90 -8.57
C VAL A 142 -0.68 22.67 -8.45
N GLU A 143 -0.64 24.00 -8.40
CA GLU A 143 -1.84 24.85 -8.36
C GLU A 143 -2.68 24.74 -9.63
N GLN A 144 -2.04 24.65 -10.81
CA GLN A 144 -2.74 24.42 -12.07
C GLN A 144 -3.39 23.03 -12.10
N LEU A 145 -2.73 22.01 -11.56
CA LEU A 145 -3.33 20.68 -11.39
C LEU A 145 -4.55 20.73 -10.45
N GLN A 146 -4.45 21.45 -9.33
CA GLN A 146 -5.58 21.69 -8.42
C GLN A 146 -6.74 22.35 -9.14
N GLU A 147 -6.47 23.42 -9.92
CA GLU A 147 -7.48 24.14 -10.66
C GLU A 147 -8.16 23.27 -11.73
N ILE A 148 -7.42 22.37 -12.37
CA ILE A 148 -7.99 21.42 -13.35
C ILE A 148 -8.84 20.34 -12.67
N TRP A 149 -8.35 19.75 -11.57
CA TRP A 149 -8.92 18.53 -11.01
C TRP A 149 -9.87 18.70 -9.82
N GLN A 150 -10.00 19.92 -9.26
CA GLN A 150 -10.99 20.18 -8.21
C GLN A 150 -12.43 20.15 -8.72
N ALA A 151 -13.41 19.99 -7.82
CA ALA A 151 -14.83 19.77 -8.13
C ALA A 151 -15.46 20.87 -9.01
N ASP A 152 -15.11 22.14 -8.77
CA ASP A 152 -15.59 23.30 -9.53
C ASP A 152 -14.45 23.90 -10.38
N GLY A 153 -13.50 23.07 -10.80
CA GLY A 153 -12.29 23.47 -11.50
C GLY A 153 -12.49 23.94 -12.94
N ALA A 154 -11.38 24.31 -13.56
CA ALA A 154 -11.30 24.77 -14.94
C ALA A 154 -11.96 23.78 -15.90
N ARG A 155 -12.60 24.29 -16.94
CA ARG A 155 -13.28 23.49 -17.96
C ARG A 155 -12.54 23.48 -19.29
N ARG A 156 -11.71 24.49 -19.51
CA ARG A 156 -10.99 24.72 -20.76
C ARG A 156 -9.52 24.92 -20.47
N TRP A 157 -8.68 24.60 -21.43
CA TRP A 157 -7.27 24.90 -21.37
C TRP A 157 -7.02 26.40 -21.18
N SER A 158 -7.79 27.26 -21.87
CA SER A 158 -7.71 28.73 -21.73
C SER A 158 -8.17 29.27 -20.37
N ASP A 159 -8.82 28.46 -19.54
CA ASP A 159 -9.12 28.85 -18.16
C ASP A 159 -7.89 28.81 -17.26
N ILE A 160 -6.89 27.99 -17.62
CA ILE A 160 -5.62 27.84 -16.91
C ILE A 160 -4.60 28.86 -17.37
N ASP A 161 -4.49 29.06 -18.69
CA ASP A 161 -3.62 30.04 -19.31
C ASP A 161 -4.33 30.63 -20.55
N GLU A 162 -4.47 31.96 -20.58
CA GLU A 162 -5.16 32.69 -21.67
C GLU A 162 -4.50 32.52 -23.05
N GLU A 163 -3.21 32.08 -23.07
CA GLU A 163 -2.47 31.79 -24.31
C GLU A 163 -2.74 30.39 -24.85
N TRP A 164 -3.35 29.49 -24.03
CA TRP A 164 -3.68 28.14 -24.44
C TRP A 164 -5.00 28.07 -25.24
N PRO A 165 -5.26 26.97 -25.96
CA PRO A 165 -6.45 26.85 -26.79
C PRO A 165 -7.76 26.94 -26.00
N ASP A 166 -8.77 27.63 -26.58
CA ASP A 166 -10.13 27.65 -26.06
C ASP A 166 -10.86 26.32 -26.36
N GLN A 167 -10.36 25.24 -25.77
CA GLN A 167 -10.87 23.86 -25.92
C GLN A 167 -11.25 23.32 -24.54
N GLU A 168 -12.37 22.59 -24.48
CA GLU A 168 -12.80 21.90 -23.26
C GLU A 168 -11.85 20.73 -22.96
N PHE A 169 -11.53 20.54 -21.68
CA PHE A 169 -10.76 19.40 -21.24
C PHE A 169 -11.50 18.08 -21.50
N GLU A 170 -10.79 17.09 -22.00
CA GLU A 170 -11.17 15.68 -21.97
C GLU A 170 -10.31 14.97 -20.92
N LEU A 171 -10.85 14.83 -19.70
CA LEU A 171 -10.10 14.36 -18.55
C LEU A 171 -10.25 12.85 -18.35
N TYR A 172 -9.12 12.15 -18.16
CA TYR A 172 -9.04 10.72 -17.90
C TYR A 172 -8.23 10.46 -16.63
N GLY A 173 -8.73 9.63 -15.73
CA GLY A 173 -8.03 9.38 -14.47
C GLY A 173 -8.45 8.08 -13.79
N ALA A 174 -7.79 7.80 -12.68
CA ALA A 174 -8.08 6.64 -11.87
C ALA A 174 -9.50 6.67 -11.29
N ALA A 175 -10.13 5.50 -11.18
CA ALA A 175 -11.43 5.37 -10.52
C ALA A 175 -11.31 5.61 -9.00
N THR A 176 -12.41 6.04 -8.36
CA THR A 176 -12.46 6.35 -6.92
C THR A 176 -12.16 5.15 -6.00
N THR A 177 -12.06 3.95 -6.54
CA THR A 177 -11.67 2.72 -5.84
C THR A 177 -10.18 2.42 -5.92
N SER A 178 -9.43 3.20 -6.70
CA SER A 178 -8.00 3.02 -6.97
C SER A 178 -7.13 3.74 -5.94
N GLY A 179 -6.04 3.11 -5.51
CA GLY A 179 -5.00 3.77 -4.70
C GLY A 179 -4.33 4.95 -5.41
N THR A 180 -4.29 4.94 -6.75
CA THR A 180 -3.83 6.05 -7.58
C THR A 180 -4.71 7.29 -7.41
N PHE A 181 -6.03 7.09 -7.33
CA PHE A 181 -6.99 8.17 -7.05
C PHE A 181 -6.76 8.77 -5.65
N ASP A 182 -6.63 7.90 -4.65
CA ASP A 182 -6.40 8.35 -3.27
C ASP A 182 -5.10 9.14 -3.16
N TYR A 183 -4.03 8.65 -3.80
CA TYR A 183 -2.74 9.34 -3.79
C TYR A 183 -2.79 10.68 -4.54
N PHE A 184 -3.41 10.74 -5.72
CA PHE A 184 -3.55 11.99 -6.46
C PHE A 184 -4.29 13.04 -5.63
N ASN A 185 -5.38 12.65 -4.95
CA ASN A 185 -6.11 13.53 -4.07
C ASN A 185 -5.25 14.03 -2.91
N GLU A 186 -4.53 13.12 -2.24
CA GLU A 186 -3.65 13.48 -1.12
C GLU A 186 -2.53 14.44 -1.57
N ALA A 187 -1.88 14.14 -2.69
CA ALA A 187 -0.70 14.86 -3.17
C ALA A 187 -1.03 16.21 -3.84
N VAL A 188 -2.12 16.25 -4.61
CA VAL A 188 -2.47 17.43 -5.42
C VAL A 188 -3.56 18.25 -4.77
N LEU A 189 -4.67 17.65 -4.34
CA LEU A 189 -5.83 18.38 -3.84
C LEU A 189 -5.77 18.64 -2.33
N GLY A 190 -5.04 17.80 -1.58
CA GLY A 190 -5.00 17.90 -0.12
C GLY A 190 -6.35 17.59 0.54
N GLU A 191 -6.50 18.00 1.82
CA GLU A 191 -7.72 17.73 2.60
C GLU A 191 -8.84 18.75 2.33
N GLU A 192 -8.53 19.89 1.72
CA GLU A 192 -9.46 21.02 1.58
C GLU A 192 -10.27 20.99 0.27
N LEU A 193 -9.73 20.37 -0.78
CA LEU A 193 -10.35 20.33 -2.10
C LEU A 193 -10.94 18.94 -2.38
N ASN A 194 -12.08 18.93 -3.09
CA ASN A 194 -12.68 17.68 -3.55
C ASN A 194 -12.36 17.46 -5.03
N HIS A 195 -12.09 16.24 -5.40
CA HIS A 195 -11.90 15.87 -6.79
C HIS A 195 -13.18 16.00 -7.61
N ARG A 196 -13.08 16.48 -8.86
CA ARG A 196 -14.19 16.54 -9.79
C ARG A 196 -14.75 15.16 -10.13
N SER A 197 -16.00 15.09 -10.54
CA SER A 197 -16.66 13.85 -10.94
C SER A 197 -16.95 13.77 -12.44
N ASP A 198 -16.73 14.85 -13.19
CA ASP A 198 -16.99 14.97 -14.62
C ASP A 198 -15.75 14.63 -15.46
N TYR A 199 -15.16 13.46 -15.21
CA TYR A 199 -14.04 12.90 -15.95
C TYR A 199 -14.27 11.41 -16.26
N TYR A 200 -13.48 10.83 -17.16
CA TYR A 200 -13.53 9.40 -17.49
C TYR A 200 -12.74 8.60 -16.47
N ALA A 201 -13.44 8.09 -15.46
CA ALA A 201 -12.86 7.29 -14.38
C ALA A 201 -12.67 5.82 -14.79
N THR A 202 -11.50 5.26 -14.57
CA THR A 202 -11.21 3.84 -14.87
C THR A 202 -10.12 3.26 -13.98
N GLU A 203 -10.19 1.93 -13.73
CA GLU A 203 -9.11 1.16 -13.07
C GLU A 203 -8.02 0.72 -14.08
N ARG A 204 -8.17 1.04 -15.37
CA ARG A 204 -7.29 0.52 -16.41
C ARG A 204 -6.48 1.63 -17.04
N ASP A 205 -5.21 1.73 -16.73
CA ASP A 205 -4.28 2.73 -17.26
C ASP A 205 -4.25 2.74 -18.80
N ARG A 206 -4.33 1.56 -19.43
CA ARG A 206 -4.45 1.43 -20.88
C ARG A 206 -5.63 2.22 -21.46
N THR A 207 -6.76 2.30 -20.75
CA THR A 207 -7.94 3.05 -21.20
C THR A 207 -7.69 4.54 -21.09
N ILE A 208 -6.97 5.00 -20.05
CA ILE A 208 -6.54 6.39 -19.91
C ILE A 208 -5.63 6.76 -21.09
N VAL A 209 -4.60 5.95 -21.37
CA VAL A 209 -3.67 6.15 -22.50
C VAL A 209 -4.41 6.25 -23.83
N GLN A 210 -5.36 5.35 -24.10
CA GLN A 210 -6.17 5.37 -25.34
C GLN A 210 -7.03 6.64 -25.45
N GLY A 211 -7.60 7.10 -24.33
CA GLY A 211 -8.37 8.34 -24.26
C GLY A 211 -7.50 9.54 -24.59
N VAL A 212 -6.34 9.64 -23.94
CA VAL A 212 -5.39 10.75 -24.14
C VAL A 212 -4.83 10.76 -25.58
N GLN A 213 -4.55 9.61 -26.19
CA GLN A 213 -4.14 9.52 -27.59
C GLN A 213 -5.21 9.99 -28.56
N GLY A 214 -6.49 9.88 -28.19
CA GLY A 214 -7.64 10.15 -29.06
C GLY A 214 -7.94 11.63 -29.27
N SER A 215 -7.45 12.53 -28.45
CA SER A 215 -7.79 13.96 -28.49
C SER A 215 -6.63 14.83 -28.03
N GLU A 216 -6.35 15.91 -28.78
CA GLU A 216 -5.36 16.92 -28.37
C GLU A 216 -5.78 17.68 -27.10
N ALA A 217 -7.08 17.77 -26.82
CA ALA A 217 -7.60 18.39 -25.60
C ALA A 217 -7.55 17.47 -24.36
N ALA A 218 -7.08 16.25 -24.51
CA ALA A 218 -7.07 15.27 -23.43
C ALA A 218 -5.89 15.47 -22.47
N LEU A 219 -6.21 15.36 -21.16
CA LEU A 219 -5.25 15.28 -20.06
C LEU A 219 -5.63 14.09 -19.18
N GLY A 220 -4.66 13.40 -18.65
CA GLY A 220 -4.91 12.27 -17.75
C GLY A 220 -3.82 12.08 -16.70
N TYR A 221 -4.08 11.21 -15.71
CA TYR A 221 -3.08 10.77 -14.76
C TYR A 221 -3.25 9.28 -14.43
N PHE A 222 -2.14 8.61 -14.17
CA PHE A 222 -2.07 7.20 -13.75
C PHE A 222 -0.69 6.87 -13.17
N GLY A 223 -0.47 5.61 -12.74
CA GLY A 223 0.79 5.16 -12.15
C GLY A 223 1.97 5.23 -13.10
N PHE A 224 3.09 5.78 -12.64
CA PHE A 224 4.30 5.99 -13.44
C PHE A 224 4.87 4.69 -14.03
N SER A 225 4.76 3.57 -13.33
CA SER A 225 5.28 2.29 -13.84
C SER A 225 4.71 1.91 -15.20
N TYR A 226 3.39 2.11 -15.39
CA TYR A 226 2.75 1.86 -16.68
C TYR A 226 3.27 2.81 -17.78
N TYR A 227 3.52 4.08 -17.45
CA TYR A 227 4.12 5.04 -18.40
C TYR A 227 5.54 4.60 -18.79
N SER A 228 6.36 4.20 -17.84
CA SER A 228 7.75 3.79 -18.07
C SER A 228 7.88 2.57 -18.98
N GLU A 229 6.89 1.68 -18.97
CA GLU A 229 6.82 0.50 -19.85
C GLU A 229 6.30 0.83 -21.26
N ASN A 230 5.61 1.97 -21.45
CA ASN A 230 4.96 2.35 -22.70
C ASN A 230 5.37 3.76 -23.19
N PRO A 231 6.65 4.12 -23.21
CA PRO A 231 7.10 5.46 -23.57
C PRO A 231 6.81 5.78 -25.05
N GLY A 232 6.54 7.06 -25.34
CA GLY A 232 6.45 7.60 -26.69
C GLY A 232 5.06 7.54 -27.34
N SER A 233 4.06 7.00 -26.68
CA SER A 233 2.68 7.00 -27.18
C SER A 233 1.84 8.18 -26.70
N ILE A 234 2.28 8.84 -25.63
CA ILE A 234 1.69 10.01 -24.97
C ILE A 234 2.81 10.92 -24.47
N LYS A 235 2.51 12.18 -24.19
CA LYS A 235 3.43 13.17 -23.65
C LYS A 235 3.28 13.18 -22.12
N ALA A 236 4.32 12.82 -21.38
CA ALA A 236 4.36 13.10 -19.94
C ALA A 236 4.57 14.60 -19.72
N ILE A 237 3.85 15.16 -18.78
CA ILE A 237 3.93 16.58 -18.43
C ILE A 237 4.80 16.71 -17.18
N PRO A 238 5.91 17.48 -17.26
CA PRO A 238 6.69 17.87 -16.11
C PRO A 238 5.85 18.63 -15.08
N ILE A 239 6.17 18.47 -13.79
CA ILE A 239 5.45 19.14 -12.69
C ILE A 239 6.38 20.11 -12.00
N ASP A 240 5.87 21.31 -11.69
CA ASP A 240 6.53 22.32 -10.92
C ASP A 240 5.86 22.45 -9.53
N ASP A 241 6.59 22.07 -8.50
CA ASP A 241 6.20 22.18 -7.09
C ASP A 241 6.86 23.41 -6.41
N GLY A 242 7.25 24.41 -7.21
CA GLY A 242 7.85 25.65 -6.78
C GLY A 242 9.38 25.77 -6.99
N ASP A 243 10.04 24.65 -7.33
CA ASP A 243 11.48 24.60 -7.59
C ASP A 243 11.82 24.44 -9.09
N GLY A 244 10.81 24.48 -9.95
CA GLY A 244 10.91 24.32 -11.41
C GLY A 244 10.34 23.01 -11.91
N CYS A 245 10.21 22.93 -13.25
CA CYS A 245 9.60 21.76 -13.90
C CYS A 245 10.48 20.53 -13.81
N VAL A 246 9.99 19.48 -13.20
CA VAL A 246 10.65 18.17 -13.07
C VAL A 246 9.91 17.13 -13.90
N GLU A 247 10.63 16.47 -14.81
CA GLU A 247 10.09 15.37 -15.63
C GLU A 247 9.91 14.10 -14.80
N PRO A 248 8.80 13.34 -15.00
CA PRO A 248 8.64 12.03 -14.40
C PRO A 248 9.65 11.04 -15.00
N SER A 249 10.57 10.55 -14.18
CA SER A 249 11.52 9.50 -14.52
C SER A 249 11.76 8.58 -13.32
N ILE A 250 12.35 7.41 -13.55
CA ILE A 250 12.76 6.53 -12.44
C ILE A 250 13.71 7.26 -11.50
N GLU A 251 14.67 8.01 -12.07
CA GLU A 251 15.68 8.76 -11.32
C GLU A 251 15.03 9.85 -10.45
N THR A 252 14.18 10.71 -11.03
CA THR A 252 13.53 11.82 -10.29
C THR A 252 12.49 11.33 -9.29
N ALA A 253 11.80 10.22 -9.58
CA ALA A 253 10.88 9.59 -8.64
C ALA A 253 11.60 9.00 -7.42
N MET A 254 12.74 8.32 -7.65
CA MET A 254 13.51 7.68 -6.58
C MET A 254 14.34 8.67 -5.76
N SER A 255 14.86 9.75 -6.38
CA SER A 255 15.58 10.81 -5.67
C SER A 255 14.65 11.70 -4.83
N GLY A 256 13.33 11.64 -5.07
CA GLY A 256 12.35 12.52 -4.44
C GLY A 256 12.32 13.92 -5.03
N GLU A 257 12.91 14.13 -6.21
CA GLU A 257 12.83 15.41 -6.94
C GLU A 257 11.46 15.61 -7.61
N TYR A 258 10.80 14.52 -8.01
CA TYR A 258 9.48 14.59 -8.67
C TYR A 258 8.35 14.73 -7.64
N THR A 259 8.31 15.88 -6.98
CA THR A 259 7.28 16.22 -5.98
C THR A 259 6.11 16.97 -6.62
N PRO A 260 4.90 16.85 -6.03
CA PRO A 260 4.49 15.92 -4.97
C PRO A 260 4.05 14.55 -5.51
N LEU A 261 4.30 14.25 -6.78
CA LEU A 261 3.79 13.07 -7.47
C LEU A 261 4.68 11.82 -7.34
N SER A 262 5.69 11.85 -6.45
CA SER A 262 6.42 10.65 -6.02
C SER A 262 6.55 10.61 -4.50
N ARG A 263 6.44 9.42 -3.94
CA ARG A 263 6.66 9.18 -2.51
C ARG A 263 7.26 7.81 -2.24
N PRO A 264 8.17 7.70 -1.28
CA PRO A 264 8.69 6.39 -0.87
C PRO A 264 7.62 5.60 -0.11
N LEU A 265 7.63 4.29 -0.35
CA LEU A 265 6.84 3.32 0.38
C LEU A 265 7.75 2.51 1.29
N PHE A 266 7.25 2.19 2.49
CA PHE A 266 8.03 1.54 3.53
C PHE A 266 7.31 0.32 4.11
N ILE A 267 8.09 -0.59 4.66
CA ILE A 267 7.67 -1.42 5.78
C ILE A 267 8.46 -1.03 7.02
N TYR A 268 7.79 -1.01 8.16
CA TYR A 268 8.39 -0.88 9.48
C TYR A 268 8.32 -2.22 10.19
N VAL A 269 9.46 -2.74 10.62
CA VAL A 269 9.55 -4.02 11.33
C VAL A 269 9.82 -3.74 12.80
N ALA A 270 9.05 -4.34 13.70
CA ALA A 270 9.36 -4.29 15.13
C ALA A 270 10.64 -5.09 15.38
N LYS A 271 11.69 -4.43 15.89
CA LYS A 271 12.99 -5.07 16.15
C LYS A 271 12.85 -6.31 17.03
N GLU A 272 12.01 -6.25 18.02
CA GLU A 272 11.70 -7.32 18.98
C GLU A 272 11.08 -8.55 18.27
N SER A 273 10.33 -8.32 17.18
CA SER A 273 9.75 -9.39 16.37
C SER A 273 10.79 -10.19 15.59
N LEU A 274 12.00 -9.67 15.41
CA LEU A 274 13.11 -10.39 14.76
C LEU A 274 13.64 -11.55 15.62
N THR A 275 13.21 -11.70 16.86
CA THR A 275 13.40 -12.94 17.64
C THR A 275 12.66 -14.14 17.03
N LYS A 276 11.60 -13.90 16.22
CA LYS A 276 10.82 -14.92 15.52
C LYS A 276 11.49 -15.30 14.19
N PRO A 277 11.89 -16.57 13.96
CA PRO A 277 12.45 -17.00 12.68
C PRO A 277 11.55 -16.67 11.49
N ALA A 278 10.23 -16.85 11.60
CA ALA A 278 9.28 -16.59 10.54
C ALA A 278 9.30 -15.11 10.07
N VAL A 279 9.47 -14.16 11.01
CA VAL A 279 9.58 -12.72 10.68
C VAL A 279 10.88 -12.45 9.94
N ARG A 280 12.02 -12.99 10.42
CA ARG A 280 13.32 -12.84 9.74
C ARG A 280 13.28 -13.37 8.31
N ASP A 281 12.74 -14.58 8.13
CA ASP A 281 12.67 -15.22 6.82
C ASP A 281 11.77 -14.41 5.86
N PHE A 282 10.62 -13.92 6.35
CA PHE A 282 9.72 -13.12 5.54
C PHE A 282 10.30 -11.75 5.18
N VAL A 283 10.90 -11.02 6.16
CA VAL A 283 11.48 -9.69 5.91
C VAL A 283 12.65 -9.78 4.94
N ARG A 284 13.53 -10.79 5.09
CA ARG A 284 14.63 -11.04 4.13
C ARG A 284 14.11 -11.29 2.73
N PHE A 285 13.13 -12.18 2.60
CA PHE A 285 12.50 -12.44 1.31
C PHE A 285 11.83 -11.20 0.73
N TYR A 286 11.22 -10.37 1.58
CA TYR A 286 10.61 -9.10 1.16
C TYR A 286 11.66 -8.18 0.53
N MET A 287 12.79 -7.95 1.20
CA MET A 287 13.88 -7.10 0.68
C MET A 287 14.41 -7.62 -0.67
N GLU A 288 14.62 -8.93 -0.79
CA GLU A 288 15.05 -9.55 -2.04
C GLU A 288 14.05 -9.32 -3.19
N ARG A 289 12.75 -9.32 -2.89
CA ARG A 289 11.68 -9.13 -3.88
C ARG A 289 11.39 -7.67 -4.20
N ALA A 290 11.64 -6.77 -3.28
CA ALA A 290 11.41 -5.34 -3.45
C ALA A 290 12.25 -4.71 -4.59
N ALA A 291 13.37 -5.33 -4.97
CA ALA A 291 14.22 -4.93 -6.08
C ALA A 291 13.94 -5.69 -7.40
N THR A 292 12.77 -6.32 -7.55
CA THR A 292 12.45 -7.13 -8.75
C THR A 292 11.23 -6.60 -9.49
N ASP A 293 11.03 -7.10 -10.71
CA ASP A 293 9.89 -6.75 -11.57
C ASP A 293 8.52 -7.02 -10.90
N LEU A 294 8.48 -7.83 -9.84
CA LEU A 294 7.25 -8.08 -9.07
C LEU A 294 6.63 -6.77 -8.55
N VAL A 295 7.45 -5.78 -8.20
CA VAL A 295 7.00 -4.46 -7.75
C VAL A 295 6.44 -3.65 -8.91
N SER A 296 7.09 -3.68 -10.08
CA SER A 296 6.60 -3.02 -11.30
C SER A 296 5.29 -3.62 -11.79
N GLU A 297 5.14 -4.95 -11.72
CA GLU A 297 3.89 -5.64 -12.09
C GLU A 297 2.69 -5.20 -11.23
N VAL A 298 2.95 -4.75 -10.00
CA VAL A 298 1.93 -4.19 -9.08
C VAL A 298 1.64 -2.71 -9.37
N GLY A 299 2.54 -2.01 -10.08
CA GLY A 299 2.34 -0.61 -10.46
C GLY A 299 3.25 0.39 -9.75
N TYR A 300 4.29 -0.06 -9.05
CA TYR A 300 5.23 0.80 -8.33
C TYR A 300 6.65 0.72 -8.92
N VAL A 301 7.51 1.67 -8.56
CA VAL A 301 8.92 1.66 -8.92
C VAL A 301 9.69 0.81 -7.90
N PRO A 302 10.39 -0.27 -8.32
CA PRO A 302 11.20 -1.08 -7.42
C PRO A 302 12.34 -0.28 -6.80
N ILE A 303 12.82 -0.69 -5.62
CA ILE A 303 14.09 -0.19 -5.07
C ILE A 303 15.27 -0.69 -5.93
N THR A 304 16.40 0.02 -5.85
CA THR A 304 17.64 -0.41 -6.52
C THR A 304 18.24 -1.65 -5.84
N GLU A 305 19.16 -2.32 -6.54
CA GLU A 305 19.96 -3.39 -5.93
C GLU A 305 20.82 -2.88 -4.77
N GLU A 306 21.33 -1.64 -4.86
CA GLU A 306 22.09 -1.00 -3.78
C GLU A 306 21.23 -0.80 -2.52
N GLN A 307 20.02 -0.24 -2.67
CA GLN A 307 19.08 -0.10 -1.55
C GLN A 307 18.64 -1.45 -0.94
N ARG A 308 18.46 -2.49 -1.80
CA ARG A 308 18.22 -3.86 -1.32
C ARG A 308 19.36 -4.34 -0.42
N ASP A 309 20.60 -4.16 -0.86
CA ASP A 309 21.78 -4.63 -0.14
C ASP A 309 21.95 -3.88 1.18
N GLU A 310 21.72 -2.56 1.19
CA GLU A 310 21.66 -1.75 2.41
C GLU A 310 20.58 -2.21 3.38
N ASN A 311 19.38 -2.51 2.87
CA ASN A 311 18.28 -3.04 3.67
C ASN A 311 18.64 -4.41 4.27
N LEU A 312 19.30 -5.29 3.52
CA LEU A 312 19.73 -6.60 4.00
C LEU A 312 20.82 -6.48 5.08
N GLU A 313 21.80 -5.58 4.92
CA GLU A 313 22.82 -5.34 5.93
C GLU A 313 22.21 -4.78 7.23
N LYS A 314 21.28 -3.83 7.11
CA LYS A 314 20.53 -3.28 8.25
C LYS A 314 19.71 -4.37 8.97
N LEU A 315 19.07 -5.26 8.21
CA LEU A 315 18.31 -6.39 8.76
C LEU A 315 19.25 -7.36 9.51
N ASP A 316 20.38 -7.72 8.93
CA ASP A 316 21.35 -8.64 9.52
C ASP A 316 21.91 -8.09 10.84
N THR A 317 22.27 -6.82 10.86
CA THR A 317 22.73 -6.12 12.09
C THR A 317 21.65 -6.17 13.17
N ALA A 318 20.39 -5.88 12.82
CA ALA A 318 19.29 -5.89 13.78
C ALA A 318 18.98 -7.31 14.31
N ILE A 319 19.15 -8.34 13.48
CA ILE A 319 19.00 -9.74 13.89
C ILE A 319 20.09 -10.14 14.90
N GLU A 320 21.36 -9.78 14.64
CA GLU A 320 22.45 -10.05 15.57
C GLU A 320 22.18 -9.44 16.94
N GLU A 321 21.74 -8.18 17.00
CA GLU A 321 21.45 -7.46 18.25
C GLU A 321 20.33 -8.06 19.10
N VAL A 322 19.36 -8.79 18.50
CA VAL A 322 18.26 -9.44 19.25
C VAL A 322 18.49 -10.92 19.54
N THR A 323 19.57 -11.51 18.99
CA THR A 323 19.89 -12.93 19.16
C THR A 323 21.10 -13.16 20.08
N GLU A 324 21.88 -12.10 20.39
CA GLU A 324 22.93 -12.10 21.42
C GLU A 324 22.31 -12.01 22.83
#